data_3946231e283912313e77ef5fe06ddbcc
#
_entry.id   3946231e283912313e77ef5fe06ddbcc
#
_cell.length_a   1.000
_cell.length_b   1.000
_cell.length_c   1.000
_cell.angle_alpha   90.00
_cell.angle_beta   90.00
_cell.angle_gamma   90.00
#
_symmetry.space_group_name_H-M   'P 1'
#
loop_
_entity.id
_entity.type
_entity.pdbx_description
1 polymer ?
#
loop_
_entity_poly.entity_id
_entity_poly.type
_entity_poly.pdbx_seq_one_letter_code
_entity_poly.pdbx_strand_id
1 'polypeptide(L)'
;KGMKEAIRLSSLYEGRKIIVTPGIVESTKEANIELAKAIDEVFDIAIITGELNARTLADNIHNTQKIIIKDKSMLEDMLKSCSQPHDLVLFSNDAPSYI
;
A
#
# COMPACT_ATOMS: atom_id res chain seq x y z
N LYS A 1 -5.36 9.15 9.80
CA LYS A 1 -6.02 10.33 9.29
C LYS A 1 -5.83 10.49 7.80
N GLY A 2 -4.66 10.83 7.35
CA GLY A 2 -4.44 11.05 5.95
C GLY A 2 -4.51 9.79 5.11
N MET A 3 -4.12 8.65 5.67
CA MET A 3 -4.05 7.42 4.90
C MET A 3 -5.42 6.90 4.48
N LYS A 4 -6.37 6.88 5.41
CA LYS A 4 -7.71 6.41 5.06
C LYS A 4 -8.39 7.32 4.05
N GLU A 5 -8.16 8.62 4.17
CA GLU A 5 -8.70 9.57 3.23
C GLU A 5 -8.08 9.41 1.85
N ALA A 6 -6.77 9.19 1.80
CA ALA A 6 -6.09 8.97 0.53
C ALA A 6 -6.60 7.71 -0.17
N ILE A 7 -6.84 6.65 0.60
CA ILE A 7 -7.39 5.42 0.03
C ILE A 7 -8.80 5.67 -0.48
N ARG A 8 -9.60 6.40 0.28
CA ARG A 8 -10.96 6.72 -0.14
C ARG A 8 -10.98 7.51 -1.43
N LEU A 9 -10.09 8.50 -1.54
CA LEU A 9 -10.01 9.29 -2.76
C LEU A 9 -9.54 8.43 -3.94
N SER A 10 -8.63 7.49 -3.67
CA SER A 10 -8.17 6.59 -4.72
C SER A 10 -9.29 5.71 -5.25
N SER A 11 -10.25 5.37 -4.40
CA SER A 11 -11.37 4.52 -4.83
C SER A 11 -12.22 5.19 -5.91
N LEU A 12 -12.12 6.50 -6.05
CA LEU A 12 -12.87 7.23 -7.08
C LEU A 12 -12.19 7.16 -8.44
N TYR A 13 -10.96 6.72 -8.50
CA TYR A 13 -10.25 6.60 -9.75
C TYR A 13 -10.74 5.37 -10.51
N GLU A 14 -11.02 5.53 -11.79
CA GLU A 14 -11.60 4.46 -12.59
C GLU A 14 -10.60 3.51 -13.23
N GLY A 15 -9.33 3.78 -13.10
CA GLY A 15 -8.31 2.92 -13.66
C GLY A 15 -7.74 1.95 -12.64
N ARG A 16 -6.70 1.24 -13.03
CA ARG A 16 -6.02 0.33 -12.13
C ARG A 16 -5.28 1.10 -11.06
N LYS A 17 -5.30 0.60 -9.84
CA LYS A 17 -4.76 1.30 -8.67
C LYS A 17 -3.71 0.46 -7.97
N ILE A 18 -2.59 1.09 -7.66
CA ILE A 18 -1.47 0.45 -6.99
C ILE A 18 -1.14 1.27 -5.75
N ILE A 19 -0.97 0.60 -4.62
CA ILE A 19 -0.53 1.28 -3.40
C ILE A 19 0.85 0.78 -3.00
N VAL A 20 1.70 1.70 -2.57
CA VAL A 20 3.03 1.39 -2.04
C VAL A 20 3.03 1.85 -0.59
N THR A 21 3.18 0.92 0.34
CA THR A 21 3.08 1.27 1.76
C THR A 21 3.94 0.36 2.64
N PRO A 22 4.55 0.93 3.69
CA PRO A 22 5.21 0.13 4.71
C PRO A 22 4.27 -0.32 5.82
N GLY A 23 2.99 0.04 5.73
CA GLY A 23 2.06 -0.15 6.81
C GLY A 23 2.13 1.03 7.78
N ILE A 24 1.39 0.94 8.86
CA ILE A 24 1.38 1.99 9.88
C ILE A 24 2.39 1.57 10.95
N VAL A 25 3.56 2.20 10.93
CA VAL A 25 4.70 1.74 11.71
C VAL A 25 4.50 1.91 13.21
N GLU A 26 3.95 3.02 13.62
CA GLU A 26 3.79 3.29 15.06
C GLU A 26 2.37 3.06 15.52
N SER A 27 1.73 2.03 15.00
CA SER A 27 0.35 1.78 15.33
C SER A 27 0.14 0.34 15.78
N THR A 28 -1.09 0.04 16.16
CA THR A 28 -1.44 -1.28 16.64
C THR A 28 -1.59 -2.26 15.49
N LYS A 29 -1.63 -3.54 15.84
CA LYS A 29 -1.88 -4.57 14.86
C LYS A 29 -3.26 -4.38 14.23
N GLU A 30 -4.25 -3.99 15.04
CA GLU A 30 -5.60 -3.76 14.55
C GLU A 30 -5.66 -2.65 13.50
N ALA A 31 -4.89 -1.59 13.69
CA ALA A 31 -4.87 -0.51 12.72
C ALA A 31 -4.32 -0.99 11.38
N ASN A 32 -3.31 -1.86 11.42
CA ASN A 32 -2.76 -2.42 10.19
C ASN A 32 -3.72 -3.41 9.53
N ILE A 33 -4.50 -4.13 10.33
CA ILE A 33 -5.52 -5.01 9.78
C ILE A 33 -6.58 -4.19 9.05
N GLU A 34 -7.01 -3.08 9.64
CA GLU A 34 -7.98 -2.21 8.98
C GLU A 34 -7.43 -1.61 7.71
N LEU A 35 -6.16 -1.23 7.73
CA LEU A 35 -5.51 -0.72 6.54
C LEU A 35 -5.50 -1.78 5.44
N ALA A 36 -5.15 -3.02 5.79
CA ALA A 36 -5.12 -4.10 4.83
C ALA A 36 -6.48 -4.34 4.20
N LYS A 37 -7.53 -4.29 5.01
CA LYS A 37 -8.88 -4.46 4.50
C LYS A 37 -9.27 -3.34 3.54
N ALA A 38 -8.90 -2.11 3.85
CA ALA A 38 -9.19 -0.99 2.98
C ALA A 38 -8.43 -1.12 1.65
N ILE A 39 -7.18 -1.56 1.72
CA ILE A 39 -6.39 -1.79 0.52
C ILE A 39 -7.04 -2.87 -0.34
N ASP A 40 -7.48 -3.94 0.30
CA ASP A 40 -8.07 -5.07 -0.41
C ASP A 40 -9.35 -4.71 -1.15
N GLU A 41 -10.05 -3.68 -0.67
CA GLU A 41 -11.28 -3.24 -1.31
C GLU A 41 -11.05 -2.28 -2.47
N VAL A 42 -9.94 -1.54 -2.45
CA VAL A 42 -9.74 -0.43 -3.37
C VAL A 42 -8.66 -0.69 -4.42
N PHE A 43 -7.57 -1.31 -4.03
CA PHE A 43 -6.40 -1.42 -4.90
C PHE A 43 -6.32 -2.75 -5.63
N ASP A 44 -5.69 -2.70 -6.79
CA ASP A 44 -5.45 -3.92 -7.58
C ASP A 44 -4.13 -4.56 -7.22
N ILE A 45 -3.15 -3.74 -6.85
CA ILE A 45 -1.83 -4.23 -6.46
C ILE A 45 -1.39 -3.49 -5.20
N ALA A 46 -0.83 -4.23 -4.25
CA ALA A 46 -0.28 -3.66 -3.03
C ALA A 46 1.20 -4.01 -2.93
N ILE A 47 2.05 -3.01 -2.96
CA ILE A 47 3.48 -3.19 -2.80
C ILE A 47 3.84 -2.83 -1.36
N ILE A 48 4.22 -3.82 -0.59
CA ILE A 48 4.52 -3.67 0.82
C ILE A 48 6.01 -3.54 1.01
N THR A 49 6.45 -2.40 1.52
CA THR A 49 7.88 -2.09 1.59
C THR A 49 8.50 -2.27 2.97
N GLY A 50 7.70 -2.50 4.00
CA GLY A 50 8.23 -2.64 5.35
C GLY A 50 8.17 -4.05 5.84
N GLU A 51 9.22 -4.53 6.48
CA GLU A 51 9.20 -5.89 7.02
C GLU A 51 8.37 -6.00 8.30
N LEU A 52 8.34 -4.92 9.07
CA LEU A 52 7.68 -4.94 10.36
C LEU A 52 6.20 -5.30 10.28
N ASN A 53 5.51 -4.70 9.34
CA ASN A 53 4.07 -4.93 9.21
C ASN A 53 3.69 -5.77 8.00
N ALA A 54 4.69 -6.26 7.27
CA ALA A 54 4.41 -6.97 6.02
C ALA A 54 3.52 -8.18 6.23
N ARG A 55 3.78 -8.94 7.28
CA ARG A 55 3.03 -10.14 7.54
C ARG A 55 1.56 -9.83 7.88
N THR A 56 1.35 -8.84 8.74
CA THR A 56 -0.01 -8.46 9.10
C THR A 56 -0.78 -7.98 7.88
N LEU A 57 -0.15 -7.17 7.05
CA LEU A 57 -0.81 -6.69 5.85
C LEU A 57 -1.08 -7.84 4.88
N ALA A 58 -0.10 -8.68 4.65
CA ALA A 58 -0.25 -9.78 3.71
C ALA A 58 -1.31 -10.77 4.14
N ASP A 59 -1.40 -11.05 5.44
CA ASP A 59 -2.37 -12.01 5.95
C ASP A 59 -3.81 -11.49 5.81
N ASN A 60 -4.00 -10.20 5.69
CA ASN A 60 -5.32 -9.60 5.64
C ASN A 60 -5.69 -9.01 4.29
N ILE A 61 -4.83 -9.17 3.30
CA ILE A 61 -5.12 -8.79 1.92
C ILE A 61 -5.35 -10.06 1.13
N HIS A 62 -6.52 -10.20 0.54
CA HIS A 62 -6.88 -11.45 -0.14
C HIS A 62 -7.16 -11.30 -1.62
N ASN A 63 -7.81 -10.23 -2.03
CA ASN A 63 -8.16 -10.00 -3.43
C ASN A 63 -7.11 -9.22 -4.18
N THR A 64 -6.47 -8.28 -3.50
CA THR A 64 -5.43 -7.45 -4.11
C THR A 64 -4.15 -8.26 -4.28
N GLN A 65 -3.48 -8.09 -5.40
CA GLN A 65 -2.19 -8.75 -5.61
C GLN A 65 -1.15 -8.14 -4.68
N LYS A 66 -0.43 -8.98 -3.96
CA LYS A 66 0.55 -8.54 -2.96
C LYS A 66 1.96 -8.74 -3.47
N ILE A 67 2.79 -7.72 -3.27
CA ILE A 67 4.21 -7.80 -3.58
C ILE A 67 4.95 -7.26 -2.37
N ILE A 68 5.83 -8.07 -1.79
CA ILE A 68 6.59 -7.66 -0.63
C ILE A 68 8.03 -7.40 -1.05
N ILE A 69 8.50 -6.18 -0.78
CA ILE A 69 9.84 -5.76 -1.13
C ILE A 69 10.62 -5.55 0.16
N LYS A 70 11.73 -6.27 0.30
CA LYS A 70 12.59 -6.10 1.47
C LYS A 70 13.58 -4.97 1.29
N ASP A 71 13.98 -4.73 0.06
CA ASP A 71 14.97 -3.71 -0.24
C ASP A 71 14.32 -2.61 -1.06
N LYS A 72 14.31 -1.40 -0.50
CA LYS A 72 13.67 -0.26 -1.16
C LYS A 72 14.33 0.09 -2.49
N SER A 73 15.57 -0.31 -2.70
CA SER A 73 16.22 -0.04 -3.96
C SER A 73 15.57 -0.77 -5.12
N MET A 74 14.80 -1.82 -4.82
CA MET A 74 14.09 -2.58 -5.85
C MET A 74 12.72 -2.01 -6.18
N LEU A 75 12.28 -1.00 -5.42
CA LEU A 75 10.94 -0.46 -5.59
C LEU A 75 10.72 0.15 -6.98
N GLU A 76 11.70 0.91 -7.45
CA GLU A 76 11.58 1.56 -8.74
C GLU A 76 11.45 0.55 -9.87
N ASP A 77 12.28 -0.49 -9.83
CA ASP A 77 12.22 -1.54 -10.84
C ASP A 77 10.90 -2.29 -10.77
N MET A 78 10.43 -2.54 -9.56
CA MET A 78 9.16 -3.24 -9.37
C MET A 78 8.00 -2.42 -9.93
N LEU A 79 8.01 -1.11 -9.67
CA LEU A 79 6.96 -0.25 -10.20
C LEU A 79 6.99 -0.21 -11.71
N LYS A 80 8.17 -0.17 -12.30
CA LYS A 80 8.29 -0.20 -13.76
C LYS A 80 7.77 -1.50 -14.34
N SER A 81 7.94 -2.60 -13.61
CA SER A 81 7.49 -3.90 -14.08
C SER A 81 5.99 -4.08 -13.99
N CYS A 82 5.36 -3.55 -12.96
CA CYS A 82 3.95 -3.82 -12.72
C CYS A 82 3.01 -2.68 -13.05
N SER A 83 3.53 -1.46 -13.19
CA SER A 83 2.65 -0.33 -13.52
C SER A 83 2.58 -0.12 -15.02
N GLN A 84 1.47 0.44 -15.44
CA GLN A 84 1.22 0.74 -16.86
C GLN A 84 0.77 2.20 -16.95
N PRO A 85 0.79 2.78 -18.16
CA PRO A 85 0.26 4.13 -18.33
C PRO A 85 -1.17 4.20 -17.82
N HIS A 86 -1.50 5.31 -17.20
CA HIS A 86 -2.82 5.56 -16.64
C HIS A 86 -3.11 4.83 -15.32
N ASP A 87 -2.15 4.09 -14.78
CA ASP A 87 -2.34 3.53 -13.44
C ASP A 87 -2.20 4.62 -12.39
N LEU A 88 -3.00 4.52 -11.35
CA LEU A 88 -2.86 5.39 -10.19
C LEU A 88 -1.90 4.71 -9.22
N VAL A 89 -0.85 5.41 -8.81
CA VAL A 89 0.09 4.88 -7.82
C VAL A 89 0.04 5.78 -6.60
N LEU A 90 -0.38 5.23 -5.49
CA LEU A 90 -0.45 5.96 -4.24
C LEU A 90 0.71 5.54 -3.34
N PHE A 91 1.54 6.50 -2.97
CA PHE A 91 2.61 6.25 -2.00
C PHE A 91 2.09 6.63 -0.64
N SER A 92 1.84 5.63 0.19
CA SER A 92 1.31 5.84 1.51
C SER A 92 2.40 5.54 2.52
N ASN A 93 3.03 6.58 2.99
CA ASN A 93 4.15 6.45 3.92
C ASN A 93 3.74 7.02 5.26
N ASP A 94 3.84 6.18 6.29
CA ASP A 94 3.47 6.60 7.64
C ASP A 94 4.61 7.30 8.36
N ALA A 95 5.71 7.51 7.72
CA ALA A 95 6.82 8.22 8.34
C ALA A 95 6.37 9.63 8.70
N PRO A 96 6.72 10.11 9.88
CA PRO A 96 6.36 11.47 10.25
C PRO A 96 6.95 12.43 9.25
N SER A 97 6.14 13.33 8.81
CA SER A 97 6.62 14.27 7.82
C SER A 97 6.94 15.59 8.45
N TYR A 98 7.78 15.55 9.39
CA TYR A 98 8.24 16.78 9.92
C TYR A 98 9.54 17.14 9.28
N ILE A 99 9.53 17.06 8.15
CA ILE A 99 10.68 17.47 7.46
C ILE A 99 10.52 18.91 7.07
#